data_94220815a00d3d7e46bc85c5cb3e554a
#
_entry.id   94220815a00d3d7e46bc85c5cb3e554a
#
_cell.length_a   1.000
_cell.length_b   1.000
_cell.length_c   1.000
_cell.angle_alpha   90.00
_cell.angle_beta   90.00
_cell.angle_gamma   90.00
#
_symmetry.space_group_name_H-M   'P 1'
#
loop_
_entity.id
_entity.type
_entity.pdbx_description
1 polymer ?
#
loop_
_entity_poly.entity_id
_entity_poly.type
_entity_poly.pdbx_seq_one_letter_code
_entity_poly.pdbx_strand_id
1 'polypeptide(L)'
;DEASFLAGGNRDLYPNVDWQKEALRNHTTSHQLDITFRGGGKRLRYFSVLNYKNDMGLLNSKYTDYTDRYNSQMKKYFLNLRMNLDVDITDATKLKLNMLGMLRETKRPTTSEATLFEQIFNTPSAAFPVQTQNGLWGSNNVLKTNPIANLADVGYYKLNQRMLQADLRLIQDLSVLTRGLSAELAIAYDNNATY
;
A
#
# COMPACT_ATOMS: atom_id res chain seq x y z
N ASP A 1 -1.36 -32.76 30.07
CA ASP A 1 -0.10 -33.53 30.19
C ASP A 1 0.83 -33.15 29.04
N GLU A 2 2.07 -32.79 29.33
CA GLU A 2 3.06 -32.32 28.31
C GLU A 2 3.24 -33.37 27.21
N ALA A 3 3.27 -34.64 27.57
CA ALA A 3 3.36 -35.75 26.62
C ALA A 3 2.17 -35.79 25.65
N SER A 4 0.97 -35.44 26.08
CA SER A 4 -0.23 -35.41 25.23
C SER A 4 -0.21 -34.26 24.25
N PHE A 5 0.36 -33.09 24.61
CA PHE A 5 0.60 -32.00 23.71
C PHE A 5 1.64 -32.34 22.64
N LEU A 6 2.75 -32.97 23.04
CA LEU A 6 3.83 -33.36 22.14
C LEU A 6 3.44 -34.52 21.20
N ALA A 7 2.63 -35.48 21.68
CA ALA A 7 2.19 -36.65 20.91
C ALA A 7 1.09 -36.33 19.89
N GLY A 8 0.56 -35.09 19.85
CA GLY A 8 -0.50 -34.69 18.91
C GLY A 8 -1.81 -35.45 19.10
N GLY A 9 -2.21 -35.74 20.35
CA GLY A 9 -3.45 -36.38 20.70
C GLY A 9 -4.71 -35.65 20.21
N ASN A 10 -5.78 -35.61 21.01
CA ASN A 10 -6.97 -34.84 20.65
C ASN A 10 -6.59 -33.35 20.53
N ARG A 11 -6.55 -32.85 19.30
CA ARG A 11 -6.11 -31.47 18.97
C ARG A 11 -6.99 -30.38 19.57
N ASP A 12 -8.23 -30.68 19.93
CA ASP A 12 -9.12 -29.72 20.56
C ASP A 12 -8.80 -29.59 22.08
N LEU A 13 -8.35 -30.69 22.71
CA LEU A 13 -7.97 -30.69 24.11
C LEU A 13 -6.50 -30.37 24.37
N TYR A 14 -5.64 -30.75 23.43
CA TYR A 14 -4.18 -30.57 23.51
C TYR A 14 -3.63 -29.89 22.26
N PRO A 15 -4.02 -28.63 22.00
CA PRO A 15 -3.54 -27.90 20.85
C PRO A 15 -2.03 -27.58 21.00
N ASN A 16 -1.32 -27.64 19.86
CA ASN A 16 0.07 -27.20 19.77
C ASN A 16 0.24 -26.49 18.44
N VAL A 17 -0.14 -25.23 18.41
CA VAL A 17 -0.21 -24.41 17.19
C VAL A 17 0.99 -23.50 17.09
N ASP A 18 1.72 -23.59 16.01
CA ASP A 18 2.70 -22.57 15.60
C ASP A 18 1.96 -21.48 14.82
N TRP A 19 1.50 -20.46 15.55
CA TRP A 19 0.70 -19.37 14.98
C TRP A 19 1.44 -18.61 13.89
N GLN A 20 2.75 -18.45 14.00
CA GLN A 20 3.56 -17.77 13.00
C GLN A 20 3.59 -18.56 11.69
N LYS A 21 3.85 -19.86 11.77
CA LYS A 21 3.89 -20.76 10.62
C LYS A 21 2.53 -20.93 9.96
N GLU A 22 1.45 -20.92 10.74
CA GLU A 22 0.09 -20.97 10.20
C GLU A 22 -0.31 -19.64 9.52
N ALA A 23 -0.05 -18.52 10.16
CA ALA A 23 -0.49 -17.20 9.69
C ALA A 23 0.36 -16.62 8.59
N LEU A 24 1.66 -16.94 8.54
CA LEU A 24 2.63 -16.26 7.69
C LEU A 24 3.21 -17.21 6.63
N ARG A 25 3.61 -16.63 5.51
CA ARG A 25 4.43 -17.28 4.49
C ARG A 25 5.91 -17.12 4.81
N ASN A 26 6.73 -18.05 4.37
CA ASN A 26 8.18 -18.00 4.56
C ASN A 26 8.85 -16.82 3.84
N HIS A 27 8.24 -16.32 2.78
CA HIS A 27 8.75 -15.21 1.98
C HIS A 27 7.61 -14.43 1.34
N THR A 28 7.90 -13.19 1.02
CA THR A 28 7.06 -12.33 0.21
C THR A 28 7.90 -11.64 -0.86
N THR A 29 7.26 -11.02 -1.82
CA THR A 29 7.94 -10.29 -2.91
C THR A 29 7.58 -8.81 -2.86
N SER A 30 8.57 -7.97 -3.13
CA SER A 30 8.39 -6.54 -3.35
C SER A 30 9.03 -6.18 -4.69
N HIS A 31 8.30 -5.44 -5.51
CA HIS A 31 8.80 -4.93 -6.78
C HIS A 31 8.89 -3.41 -6.69
N GLN A 32 10.05 -2.88 -7.00
CA GLN A 32 10.27 -1.44 -7.06
C GLN A 32 10.93 -1.08 -8.39
N LEU A 33 10.42 -0.03 -9.02
CA LEU A 33 10.96 0.52 -10.25
C LEU A 33 10.99 2.04 -10.13
N ASP A 34 12.18 2.62 -10.27
CA ASP A 34 12.42 4.05 -10.26
C ASP A 34 13.06 4.45 -11.58
N ILE A 35 12.36 5.29 -12.35
CA ILE A 35 12.86 5.76 -13.64
C ILE A 35 12.92 7.29 -13.61
N THR A 36 14.04 7.83 -14.06
CA THR A 36 14.22 9.26 -14.21
C THR A 36 14.53 9.60 -15.67
N PHE A 37 13.73 10.50 -16.24
CA PHE A 37 13.94 11.07 -17.56
C PHE A 37 14.32 12.54 -17.40
N ARG A 38 15.42 12.93 -17.99
CA ARG A 38 15.85 14.34 -18.04
C ARG A 38 16.49 14.64 -19.36
N GLY A 39 16.26 15.83 -19.83
CA GLY A 39 16.87 16.27 -21.07
C GLY A 39 16.45 17.69 -21.41
N GLY A 40 16.95 18.13 -22.52
CA GLY A 40 16.58 19.44 -23.02
C GLY A 40 17.55 19.99 -24.03
N GLY A 41 17.15 21.08 -24.61
CA GLY A 41 17.91 21.89 -25.58
C GLY A 41 17.71 23.38 -25.31
N LYS A 42 17.93 24.21 -26.31
CA LYS A 42 17.85 25.65 -26.14
C LYS A 42 16.46 26.15 -25.75
N ARG A 43 15.38 25.47 -26.20
CA ARG A 43 13.99 25.91 -26.02
C ARG A 43 13.12 24.99 -25.20
N LEU A 44 13.62 23.78 -24.87
CA LEU A 44 12.86 22.78 -24.13
C LEU A 44 13.76 22.16 -23.08
N ARG A 45 13.30 22.12 -21.83
CA ARG A 45 13.93 21.39 -20.73
C ARG A 45 12.85 20.57 -20.03
N TYR A 46 13.15 19.33 -19.74
CA TYR A 46 12.23 18.46 -19.02
C TYR A 46 12.96 17.60 -17.98
N PHE A 47 12.23 17.32 -16.92
CA PHE A 47 12.61 16.37 -15.87
C PHE A 47 11.36 15.59 -15.47
N SER A 48 11.44 14.28 -15.49
CA SER A 48 10.33 13.41 -15.07
C SER A 48 10.86 12.25 -14.23
N VAL A 49 10.14 11.90 -13.17
CA VAL A 49 10.41 10.77 -12.31
C VAL A 49 9.17 9.91 -12.22
N LEU A 50 9.32 8.64 -12.50
CA LEU A 50 8.32 7.61 -12.30
C LEU A 50 8.80 6.66 -11.19
N ASN A 51 8.04 6.59 -10.10
CA ASN A 51 8.27 5.62 -9.03
C ASN A 51 7.09 4.64 -9.01
N TYR A 52 7.41 3.37 -9.07
CA TYR A 52 6.45 2.27 -8.92
C TYR A 52 6.89 1.37 -7.79
N LYS A 53 5.96 1.00 -6.91
CA LYS A 53 6.21 0.01 -5.87
C LYS A 53 4.98 -0.89 -5.68
N ASN A 54 5.22 -2.19 -5.59
CA ASN A 54 4.20 -3.19 -5.32
C ASN A 54 4.72 -4.18 -4.29
N ASP A 55 4.20 -4.05 -3.06
CA ASP A 55 4.52 -4.95 -1.96
C ASP A 55 3.41 -6.00 -1.83
N MET A 56 3.78 -7.26 -1.94
CA MET A 56 2.92 -8.39 -1.66
C MET A 56 2.93 -8.70 -0.16
N GLY A 57 1.78 -9.06 0.40
CA GLY A 57 1.68 -9.34 1.84
C GLY A 57 2.33 -10.65 2.25
N LEU A 58 2.63 -10.75 3.53
CA LEU A 58 3.29 -11.91 4.16
C LEU A 58 2.30 -12.95 4.67
N LEU A 59 0.98 -12.68 4.63
CA LEU A 59 -0.04 -13.59 5.16
C LEU A 59 -0.14 -14.88 4.32
N ASN A 60 -0.45 -15.98 5.00
CA ASN A 60 -0.59 -17.28 4.36
C ASN A 60 -1.82 -17.30 3.44
N SER A 61 -1.62 -17.64 2.16
CA SER A 61 -2.70 -17.66 1.15
C SER A 61 -3.79 -18.68 1.46
N LYS A 62 -3.49 -19.76 2.18
CA LYS A 62 -4.50 -20.73 2.68
C LYS A 62 -5.65 -20.04 3.40
N TYR A 63 -5.36 -18.95 4.11
CA TYR A 63 -6.33 -18.23 4.91
C TYR A 63 -6.78 -16.92 4.31
N THR A 64 -5.95 -16.26 3.49
CA THR A 64 -6.37 -15.04 2.80
C THR A 64 -7.37 -15.28 1.67
N ASP A 65 -7.38 -16.50 1.13
CA ASP A 65 -8.32 -16.98 0.10
C ASP A 65 -9.38 -17.94 0.69
N TYR A 66 -9.61 -17.86 2.00
CA TYR A 66 -10.48 -18.79 2.73
C TYR A 66 -11.93 -18.76 2.27
N THR A 67 -12.41 -17.62 1.82
CA THR A 67 -13.76 -17.44 1.31
C THR A 67 -13.74 -17.10 -0.19
N ASP A 68 -14.71 -17.60 -0.95
CA ASP A 68 -14.88 -17.24 -2.37
C ASP A 68 -15.32 -15.78 -2.59
N ARG A 69 -15.70 -15.08 -1.50
CA ARG A 69 -16.26 -13.72 -1.56
C ARG A 69 -15.18 -12.65 -1.68
N TYR A 70 -14.03 -12.87 -1.08
CA TYR A 70 -12.94 -11.88 -1.07
C TYR A 70 -11.60 -12.53 -0.71
N ASN A 71 -10.53 -11.85 -1.11
CA ASN A 71 -9.18 -12.15 -0.67
C ASN A 71 -8.77 -11.08 0.35
N SER A 72 -8.31 -11.48 1.54
CA SER A 72 -7.89 -10.60 2.63
C SER A 72 -6.38 -10.30 2.66
N GLN A 73 -5.61 -10.74 1.64
CA GLN A 73 -4.17 -10.56 1.59
C GLN A 73 -3.77 -9.09 1.70
N MET A 74 -2.73 -8.82 2.47
CA MET A 74 -2.08 -7.52 2.51
C MET A 74 -1.44 -7.22 1.16
N LYS A 75 -1.70 -6.02 0.65
CA LYS A 75 -1.10 -5.53 -0.60
C LYS A 75 -0.95 -4.02 -0.53
N LYS A 76 0.22 -3.52 -0.89
CA LYS A 76 0.48 -2.09 -1.00
C LYS A 76 0.99 -1.81 -2.41
N TYR A 77 0.26 -0.98 -3.11
CA TYR A 77 0.60 -0.50 -4.44
C TYR A 77 0.82 1.01 -4.39
N PHE A 78 1.88 1.46 -5.02
CA PHE A 78 2.21 2.87 -5.11
C PHE A 78 2.73 3.18 -6.51
N LEU A 79 2.15 4.20 -7.12
CA LEU A 79 2.61 4.80 -8.37
C LEU A 79 2.68 6.31 -8.19
N ASN A 80 3.83 6.88 -8.52
CA ASN A 80 4.05 8.32 -8.47
C ASN A 80 4.72 8.77 -9.76
N LEU A 81 4.14 9.78 -10.40
CA LEU A 81 4.70 10.44 -11.56
C LEU A 81 4.88 11.92 -11.26
N ARG A 82 6.11 12.40 -11.33
CA ARG A 82 6.42 13.83 -11.30
C ARG A 82 6.96 14.26 -12.64
N MET A 83 6.49 15.37 -13.16
CA MET A 83 6.96 15.95 -14.41
C MET A 83 7.11 17.46 -14.27
N ASN A 84 8.25 17.95 -14.69
CA ASN A 84 8.53 19.38 -14.84
C ASN A 84 8.93 19.62 -16.30
N LEU A 85 8.33 20.63 -16.91
CA LEU A 85 8.54 21.00 -18.29
C LEU A 85 8.70 22.51 -18.39
N ASP A 86 9.83 22.95 -18.92
CA ASP A 86 10.09 24.35 -19.25
C ASP A 86 10.22 24.49 -20.76
N VAL A 87 9.41 25.34 -21.35
CA VAL A 87 9.39 25.61 -22.79
C VAL A 87 9.57 27.09 -23.05
N ASP A 88 10.63 27.46 -23.77
CA ASP A 88 10.80 28.81 -24.31
C ASP A 88 10.07 28.87 -25.67
N ILE A 89 8.77 29.26 -25.66
CA ILE A 89 7.91 29.33 -26.85
C ILE A 89 8.51 30.35 -27.86
N THR A 90 8.89 31.51 -27.33
CA THR A 90 9.67 32.54 -28.02
C THR A 90 10.80 33.02 -27.12
N ASP A 91 11.65 33.91 -27.55
CA ASP A 91 12.68 34.52 -26.71
C ASP A 91 12.06 35.38 -25.57
N ALA A 92 10.82 35.85 -25.75
CA ALA A 92 10.08 36.66 -24.78
C ALA A 92 9.00 35.86 -24.02
N THR A 93 8.63 34.65 -24.46
CA THR A 93 7.50 33.90 -23.92
C THR A 93 7.97 32.55 -23.39
N LYS A 94 7.76 32.27 -22.10
CA LYS A 94 8.11 31.02 -21.45
C LYS A 94 6.86 30.33 -20.86
N LEU A 95 6.78 29.03 -21.06
CA LEU A 95 5.77 28.18 -20.44
C LEU A 95 6.46 27.21 -19.47
N LYS A 96 5.94 27.11 -18.25
CA LYS A 96 6.37 26.13 -17.25
C LYS A 96 5.18 25.27 -16.84
N LEU A 97 5.35 23.96 -16.89
CA LEU A 97 4.37 22.99 -16.41
C LEU A 97 5.02 22.12 -15.34
N ASN A 98 4.43 22.08 -14.16
CA ASN A 98 4.78 21.13 -13.11
C ASN A 98 3.58 20.23 -12.85
N MET A 99 3.81 18.94 -12.81
CA MET A 99 2.77 17.94 -12.59
C MET A 99 3.21 16.88 -11.57
N LEU A 100 2.32 16.52 -10.66
CA LEU A 100 2.47 15.42 -9.74
C LEU A 100 1.21 14.57 -9.75
N GLY A 101 1.34 13.31 -10.16
CA GLY A 101 0.30 12.30 -10.06
C GLY A 101 0.70 11.21 -9.07
N MET A 102 -0.19 10.82 -8.17
CA MET A 102 0.03 9.73 -7.23
C MET A 102 -1.19 8.82 -7.17
N LEU A 103 -0.93 7.51 -7.20
CA LEU A 103 -1.91 6.48 -6.90
C LEU A 103 -1.34 5.62 -5.77
N ARG A 104 -2.13 5.42 -4.72
CA ARG A 104 -1.79 4.51 -3.63
C ARG A 104 -2.99 3.63 -3.34
N GLU A 105 -2.77 2.33 -3.35
CA GLU A 105 -3.74 1.34 -2.90
C GLU A 105 -3.16 0.57 -1.72
N THR A 106 -3.93 0.46 -0.64
CA THR A 106 -3.61 -0.39 0.51
C THR A 106 -4.77 -1.34 0.71
N LYS A 107 -4.48 -2.63 0.73
CA LYS A 107 -5.43 -3.70 1.05
C LYS A 107 -4.89 -4.52 2.22
N ARG A 108 -5.75 -4.92 3.13
CA ARG A 108 -5.41 -5.73 4.31
C ARG A 108 -6.67 -6.38 4.87
N PRO A 109 -6.56 -7.37 5.79
CA PRO A 109 -7.69 -7.78 6.61
C PRO A 109 -8.32 -6.59 7.33
N THR A 110 -9.58 -6.68 7.72
CA THR A 110 -10.26 -5.62 8.51
C THR A 110 -9.52 -5.34 9.81
N THR A 111 -8.99 -6.36 10.46
CA THR A 111 -8.09 -6.21 11.62
C THR A 111 -6.82 -5.46 11.22
N SER A 112 -6.40 -4.49 12.04
CA SER A 112 -5.20 -3.70 11.76
C SER A 112 -3.94 -4.57 11.68
N GLU A 113 -2.95 -4.15 10.89
CA GLU A 113 -1.68 -4.89 10.77
C GLU A 113 -1.03 -5.11 12.15
N ALA A 114 -0.96 -4.04 12.97
CA ALA A 114 -0.35 -4.10 14.30
C ALA A 114 -1.07 -5.11 15.21
N THR A 115 -2.40 -5.02 15.29
CA THR A 115 -3.21 -5.93 16.12
C THR A 115 -3.10 -7.39 15.65
N LEU A 116 -3.11 -7.61 14.33
CA LEU A 116 -3.00 -8.95 13.77
C LEU A 116 -1.65 -9.58 14.10
N PHE A 117 -0.55 -8.85 13.89
CA PHE A 117 0.78 -9.34 14.23
C PHE A 117 0.95 -9.53 15.74
N GLU A 118 0.45 -8.61 16.57
CA GLU A 118 0.44 -8.77 18.02
C GLU A 118 -0.25 -10.07 18.43
N GLN A 119 -1.41 -10.39 17.87
CA GLN A 119 -2.12 -11.64 18.14
C GLN A 119 -1.34 -12.87 17.67
N ILE A 120 -0.76 -12.84 16.47
CA ILE A 120 0.03 -13.95 15.92
C ILE A 120 1.25 -14.25 16.81
N PHE A 121 1.93 -13.22 17.32
CA PHE A 121 3.15 -13.42 18.12
C PHE A 121 2.88 -13.72 19.59
N ASN A 122 1.76 -13.24 20.15
CA ASN A 122 1.47 -13.34 21.58
C ASN A 122 0.47 -14.46 21.94
N THR A 123 -0.17 -15.12 20.96
CA THR A 123 -1.07 -16.24 21.26
C THR A 123 -0.24 -17.49 21.61
N PRO A 124 -0.39 -18.07 22.82
CA PRO A 124 0.33 -19.28 23.19
C PRO A 124 -0.05 -20.47 22.29
N SER A 125 0.90 -21.34 22.00
CA SER A 125 0.69 -22.54 21.17
C SER A 125 -0.37 -23.49 21.72
N ALA A 126 -0.48 -23.56 23.05
CA ALA A 126 -1.42 -24.41 23.75
C ALA A 126 -2.77 -23.75 24.09
N ALA A 127 -3.03 -22.51 23.56
CA ALA A 127 -4.23 -21.76 23.90
C ALA A 127 -5.53 -22.43 23.40
N PHE A 128 -5.56 -22.79 22.12
CA PHE A 128 -6.69 -23.42 21.41
C PHE A 128 -6.22 -23.86 20.01
N PRO A 129 -6.95 -24.78 19.34
CA PRO A 129 -6.65 -25.14 17.94
C PRO A 129 -6.99 -23.99 16.99
N VAL A 130 -6.42 -23.98 15.78
CA VAL A 130 -6.83 -23.04 14.72
C VAL A 130 -8.32 -23.19 14.44
N GLN A 131 -8.75 -24.43 14.21
CA GLN A 131 -10.16 -24.82 14.09
C GLN A 131 -10.38 -26.10 14.87
N THR A 132 -11.56 -26.20 15.49
CA THR A 132 -12.03 -27.43 16.16
C THR A 132 -12.37 -28.50 15.11
N GLN A 133 -12.56 -29.74 15.52
CA GLN A 133 -12.99 -30.86 14.67
C GLN A 133 -14.32 -30.55 13.96
N ASN A 134 -15.16 -29.67 14.51
CA ASN A 134 -16.42 -29.23 13.92
C ASN A 134 -16.27 -28.04 12.97
N GLY A 135 -15.03 -27.59 12.68
CA GLY A 135 -14.76 -26.50 11.76
C GLY A 135 -14.97 -25.09 12.35
N LEU A 136 -15.21 -24.95 13.64
CA LEU A 136 -15.34 -23.67 14.31
C LEU A 136 -13.96 -23.10 14.64
N TRP A 137 -13.80 -21.79 14.59
CA TRP A 137 -12.57 -21.12 15.02
C TRP A 137 -12.33 -21.34 16.51
N GLY A 138 -11.12 -21.80 16.86
CA GLY A 138 -10.74 -22.04 18.26
C GLY A 138 -10.71 -20.75 19.07
N SER A 139 -11.14 -20.84 20.32
CA SER A 139 -11.05 -19.76 21.32
C SER A 139 -11.19 -20.35 22.71
N ASN A 140 -10.89 -19.57 23.76
CA ASN A 140 -11.14 -19.95 25.15
C ASN A 140 -11.69 -18.77 25.98
N ASN A 141 -11.96 -18.96 27.23
CA ASN A 141 -12.55 -17.93 28.10
C ASN A 141 -11.64 -16.72 28.33
N VAL A 142 -10.33 -16.86 28.14
CA VAL A 142 -9.33 -15.82 28.36
C VAL A 142 -9.00 -15.13 27.03
N LEU A 143 -8.70 -15.93 26.01
CA LEU A 143 -8.34 -15.47 24.67
C LEU A 143 -9.52 -15.74 23.72
N LYS A 144 -10.34 -14.71 23.50
CA LYS A 144 -11.58 -14.82 22.71
C LYS A 144 -11.36 -14.61 21.22
N THR A 145 -10.19 -14.14 20.83
CA THR A 145 -9.86 -13.82 19.44
C THR A 145 -8.85 -14.81 18.88
N ASN A 146 -9.17 -15.37 17.73
CA ASN A 146 -8.28 -16.27 16.99
C ASN A 146 -7.55 -15.47 15.90
N PRO A 147 -6.20 -15.44 15.90
CA PRO A 147 -5.43 -14.70 14.88
C PRO A 147 -5.78 -15.10 13.45
N ILE A 148 -6.03 -16.39 13.22
CA ILE A 148 -6.35 -16.90 11.88
C ILE A 148 -7.77 -16.51 11.48
N ALA A 149 -8.74 -16.54 12.38
CA ALA A 149 -10.09 -16.07 12.11
C ALA A 149 -10.08 -14.57 11.74
N ASN A 150 -9.29 -13.77 12.46
CA ASN A 150 -9.11 -12.33 12.17
C ASN A 150 -8.38 -12.05 10.86
N LEU A 151 -7.71 -13.04 10.30
CA LEU A 151 -7.07 -12.97 9.00
C LEU A 151 -8.04 -13.44 7.88
N ALA A 152 -8.80 -14.51 8.15
CA ALA A 152 -9.55 -15.25 7.14
C ALA A 152 -11.00 -14.78 6.96
N ASP A 153 -11.69 -14.46 8.07
CA ASP A 153 -13.17 -14.43 8.10
C ASP A 153 -13.78 -13.11 8.58
N VAL A 154 -12.99 -12.07 8.73
CA VAL A 154 -13.49 -10.73 9.17
C VAL A 154 -13.62 -9.71 8.03
N GLY A 155 -13.42 -10.13 6.80
CA GLY A 155 -13.45 -9.25 5.64
C GLY A 155 -12.12 -8.59 5.33
N TYR A 156 -12.16 -7.56 4.50
CA TYR A 156 -10.98 -6.81 4.12
C TYR A 156 -11.24 -5.30 4.17
N TYR A 157 -10.18 -4.56 4.36
CA TYR A 157 -10.13 -3.12 4.24
C TYR A 157 -9.35 -2.76 2.97
N LYS A 158 -9.91 -1.85 2.17
CA LYS A 158 -9.26 -1.33 0.97
C LYS A 158 -9.30 0.19 0.99
N LEU A 159 -8.14 0.81 0.83
CA LEU A 159 -7.99 2.26 0.74
C LEU A 159 -7.36 2.60 -0.62
N ASN A 160 -8.03 3.42 -1.39
CA ASN A 160 -7.53 3.99 -2.64
C ASN A 160 -7.34 5.50 -2.46
N GLN A 161 -6.12 5.96 -2.64
CA GLN A 161 -5.78 7.37 -2.62
C GLN A 161 -5.28 7.79 -4.00
N ARG A 162 -5.82 8.88 -4.51
CA ARG A 162 -5.42 9.48 -5.78
C ARG A 162 -5.15 10.95 -5.57
N MET A 163 -4.04 11.42 -6.09
CA MET A 163 -3.68 12.83 -6.06
C MET A 163 -3.22 13.24 -7.45
N LEU A 164 -3.71 14.37 -7.92
CA LEU A 164 -3.25 15.04 -9.13
C LEU A 164 -3.08 16.51 -8.82
N GLN A 165 -1.85 16.99 -8.96
CA GLN A 165 -1.52 18.40 -8.85
C GLN A 165 -0.88 18.84 -10.16
N ALA A 166 -1.29 19.99 -10.67
CA ALA A 166 -0.71 20.59 -11.86
C ALA A 166 -0.60 22.11 -11.67
N ASP A 167 0.51 22.66 -12.07
CA ASP A 167 0.79 24.09 -12.05
C ASP A 167 1.29 24.50 -13.44
N LEU A 168 0.59 25.41 -14.09
CA LEU A 168 0.94 25.96 -15.40
C LEU A 168 1.21 27.44 -15.26
N ARG A 169 2.37 27.88 -15.71
CA ARG A 169 2.80 29.29 -15.70
C ARG A 169 3.19 29.72 -17.07
N LEU A 170 2.60 30.81 -17.50
CA LEU A 170 2.98 31.55 -18.71
C LEU A 170 3.66 32.86 -18.31
N ILE A 171 4.89 33.02 -18.70
CA ILE A 171 5.70 34.21 -18.40
C ILE A 171 5.99 34.91 -19.68
N GLN A 172 5.63 36.21 -19.75
CA GLN A 172 5.86 37.09 -20.89
C GLN A 172 6.79 38.22 -20.51
N ASP A 173 7.93 38.32 -21.20
CA ASP A 173 8.81 39.46 -21.11
C ASP A 173 8.18 40.62 -21.91
N LEU A 174 8.01 41.76 -21.27
CA LEU A 174 7.44 42.98 -21.77
C LEU A 174 8.49 44.11 -21.82
N SER A 175 9.78 43.78 -21.86
CA SER A 175 10.90 44.74 -21.91
C SER A 175 10.85 45.66 -23.11
N VAL A 176 10.10 45.28 -24.15
CA VAL A 176 9.80 46.15 -25.32
C VAL A 176 8.99 47.38 -24.91
N LEU A 177 8.13 47.28 -23.89
CA LEU A 177 7.33 48.39 -23.39
C LEU A 177 8.10 49.19 -22.34
N THR A 178 8.70 48.48 -21.39
CA THR A 178 9.46 49.08 -20.28
C THR A 178 10.54 48.12 -19.84
N ARG A 179 11.78 48.57 -19.77
CA ARG A 179 12.93 47.74 -19.39
C ARG A 179 12.72 47.06 -18.02
N GLY A 180 12.80 45.72 -18.01
CA GLY A 180 12.64 44.92 -16.84
C GLY A 180 11.18 44.60 -16.47
N LEU A 181 10.20 45.00 -17.28
CA LEU A 181 8.80 44.63 -17.11
C LEU A 181 8.57 43.20 -17.58
N SER A 182 7.83 42.44 -16.81
CA SER A 182 7.31 41.12 -17.19
C SER A 182 5.91 40.90 -16.64
N ALA A 183 5.13 40.03 -17.29
CA ALA A 183 3.84 39.58 -16.81
C ALA A 183 3.87 38.06 -16.63
N GLU A 184 3.20 37.57 -15.58
CA GLU A 184 3.05 36.14 -15.31
C GLU A 184 1.56 35.82 -15.12
N LEU A 185 1.11 34.77 -15.78
CA LEU A 185 -0.18 34.12 -15.53
C LEU A 185 0.08 32.73 -15.01
N ALA A 186 -0.49 32.40 -13.84
CA ALA A 186 -0.38 31.09 -13.22
C ALA A 186 -1.76 30.47 -13.01
N ILE A 187 -1.88 29.19 -13.33
CA ILE A 187 -3.08 28.38 -13.10
C ILE A 187 -2.62 27.14 -12.34
N ALA A 188 -3.25 26.85 -11.23
CA ALA A 188 -3.00 25.65 -10.45
C ALA A 188 -4.26 24.79 -10.34
N TYR A 189 -4.06 23.47 -10.41
CA TYR A 189 -5.09 22.47 -10.20
C TYR A 189 -4.62 21.49 -9.12
N ASP A 190 -5.45 21.23 -8.12
CA ASP A 190 -5.21 20.26 -7.08
C ASP A 190 -6.47 19.40 -6.89
N ASN A 191 -6.31 18.10 -7.01
CA ASN A 191 -7.35 17.11 -6.75
C ASN A 191 -6.79 15.99 -5.89
N ASN A 192 -7.41 15.76 -4.75
CA ASN A 192 -7.07 14.69 -3.84
C ASN A 192 -8.35 13.91 -3.50
N ALA A 193 -8.36 12.62 -3.79
CA ALA A 193 -9.49 11.73 -3.56
C ALA A 193 -9.06 10.49 -2.78
N THR A 194 -9.88 10.12 -1.80
CA THR A 194 -9.69 8.92 -0.98
C THR A 194 -11.01 8.14 -0.94
N TYR A 195 -10.95 6.84 -1.23
CA TYR A 195 -12.11 5.94 -1.31
C TYR A 195 -11.90 4.72 -0.42
#